data_4cade91fdfd87d5175d0a5aca301ac18
#
_entry.id   4cade91fdfd87d5175d0a5aca301ac18
#
_cell.length_a   1.000
_cell.length_b   1.000
_cell.length_c   1.000
_cell.angle_alpha   90.00
_cell.angle_beta   90.00
_cell.angle_gamma   90.00
#
_symmetry.space_group_name_H-M   'P 1'
#
loop_
_entity.id
_entity.type
_entity.pdbx_description
1 polymer ?
#
loop_
_entity_poly.entity_id
_entity_poly.type
_entity_poly.pdbx_seq_one_letter_code
_entity_poly.pdbx_strand_id
1 'polypeptide(L)'
;MAVAERLVVERASKTFSGGELTVFADLDLAVRDQESVCVLGPSGCGKTTLLRAMHGLVGLDEGRIVVDGSVVLRPRSNVAMVFQHFGLMPWKSVTANVAYGLELAGVARQEIAERVTRYVELVGLKGFERSYPHTLSGGMQQRVGLARALAMEPDILLMDEPFGSLDAQTREILQDELLSILQTTGVRGGRAPATMVFITHSIEEAIALGDRIVVLSARPARIRETISVDIPRPRTVASVVAHPRFVELRDRCWRLLRERTA
;
A
#
# COMPACT_ATOMS: atom_id res chain seq x y z
N MET A 1 -13.53 -21.78 9.67
CA MET A 1 -13.05 -20.77 10.62
C MET A 1 -13.25 -19.41 9.95
N ALA A 2 -13.88 -18.43 10.62
CA ALA A 2 -13.98 -17.08 10.09
C ALA A 2 -12.55 -16.52 9.97
N VAL A 3 -12.19 -15.96 8.79
CA VAL A 3 -10.91 -15.31 8.59
C VAL A 3 -10.93 -14.04 9.44
N ALA A 4 -9.94 -13.88 10.32
CA ALA A 4 -9.86 -12.75 11.23
C ALA A 4 -9.69 -11.44 10.44
N GLU A 5 -10.46 -10.43 10.78
CA GLU A 5 -10.28 -9.07 10.26
C GLU A 5 -9.08 -8.42 10.93
N ARG A 6 -8.13 -7.95 10.14
CA ARG A 6 -6.87 -7.38 10.61
C ARG A 6 -6.93 -5.86 10.74
N LEU A 7 -7.60 -5.21 9.78
CA LEU A 7 -7.85 -3.78 9.78
C LEU A 7 -9.33 -3.53 9.51
N VAL A 8 -9.96 -2.74 10.37
CA VAL A 8 -11.39 -2.41 10.26
C VAL A 8 -11.55 -0.89 10.34
N VAL A 9 -12.25 -0.32 9.39
CA VAL A 9 -12.71 1.06 9.36
C VAL A 9 -14.21 1.02 9.63
N GLU A 10 -14.67 1.69 10.69
CA GLU A 10 -16.07 1.69 11.11
C GLU A 10 -16.64 3.11 11.09
N ARG A 11 -17.59 3.33 10.22
CA ARG A 11 -18.34 4.60 10.03
C ARG A 11 -17.43 5.83 10.02
N ALA A 12 -16.29 5.70 9.35
CA ALA A 12 -15.28 6.74 9.34
C ALA A 12 -15.71 7.96 8.56
N SER A 13 -15.60 9.14 9.17
CA SER A 13 -15.83 10.42 8.54
C SER A 13 -14.65 11.36 8.77
N LYS A 14 -14.31 12.16 7.75
CA LYS A 14 -13.25 13.16 7.82
C LYS A 14 -13.58 14.42 7.04
N THR A 15 -13.46 15.55 7.73
CA THR A 15 -13.69 16.89 7.22
C THR A 15 -12.49 17.78 7.55
N PHE A 16 -12.13 18.68 6.66
CA PHE A 16 -11.09 19.70 6.84
C PHE A 16 -11.69 21.11 6.77
N SER A 17 -10.86 22.13 7.03
CA SER A 17 -11.23 23.55 6.92
C SER A 17 -12.43 23.95 7.78
N GLY A 18 -12.44 23.51 9.06
CA GLY A 18 -13.48 23.91 9.99
C GLY A 18 -14.89 23.41 9.67
N GLY A 19 -15.02 22.35 8.88
CA GLY A 19 -16.32 21.78 8.49
C GLY A 19 -16.71 21.98 7.03
N GLU A 20 -15.95 22.76 6.27
CA GLU A 20 -16.31 23.11 4.88
C GLU A 20 -16.01 22.00 3.86
N LEU A 21 -14.99 21.15 4.11
CA LEU A 21 -14.53 20.14 3.15
C LEU A 21 -14.66 18.74 3.70
N THR A 22 -15.80 18.08 3.49
CA THR A 22 -15.97 16.67 3.81
C THR A 22 -15.26 15.81 2.75
N VAL A 23 -14.26 15.06 3.17
CA VAL A 23 -13.42 14.22 2.30
C VAL A 23 -14.07 12.88 2.10
N PHE A 24 -14.47 12.22 3.17
CA PHE A 24 -15.27 10.98 3.17
C PHE A 24 -16.23 10.98 4.36
N ALA A 25 -17.35 10.29 4.21
CA ALA A 25 -18.39 10.23 5.21
C ALA A 25 -18.96 8.82 5.31
N ASP A 26 -19.12 8.34 6.55
CA ASP A 26 -19.76 7.06 6.88
C ASP A 26 -19.17 5.88 6.06
N LEU A 27 -17.82 5.75 6.11
CA LEU A 27 -17.09 4.76 5.33
C LEU A 27 -16.79 3.54 6.20
N ASP A 28 -17.26 2.37 5.74
CA ASP A 28 -16.98 1.08 6.37
C ASP A 28 -16.12 0.21 5.45
N LEU A 29 -14.99 -0.29 5.98
CA LEU A 29 -14.11 -1.19 5.26
C LEU A 29 -13.45 -2.16 6.23
N ALA A 30 -13.56 -3.46 5.97
CA ALA A 30 -12.81 -4.49 6.67
C ALA A 30 -11.79 -5.12 5.74
N VAL A 31 -10.58 -5.34 6.23
CA VAL A 31 -9.47 -6.02 5.53
C VAL A 31 -9.09 -7.24 6.35
N ARG A 32 -9.11 -8.40 5.70
CA ARG A 32 -8.80 -9.68 6.34
C ARG A 32 -7.29 -9.86 6.48
N ASP A 33 -6.91 -10.77 7.37
CA ASP A 33 -5.49 -11.14 7.48
C ASP A 33 -4.97 -11.70 6.15
N GLN A 34 -3.78 -11.25 5.73
CA GLN A 34 -3.10 -11.63 4.48
C GLN A 34 -3.87 -11.25 3.19
N GLU A 35 -4.89 -10.40 3.30
CA GLU A 35 -5.63 -9.90 2.15
C GLU A 35 -4.92 -8.67 1.55
N SER A 36 -4.92 -8.58 0.22
CA SER A 36 -4.49 -7.40 -0.53
C SER A 36 -5.72 -6.65 -1.04
N VAL A 37 -5.98 -5.46 -0.49
CA VAL A 37 -7.11 -4.60 -0.88
C VAL A 37 -6.61 -3.40 -1.66
N CYS A 38 -7.11 -3.21 -2.87
CA CYS A 38 -6.89 -2.01 -3.66
C CYS A 38 -8.01 -0.99 -3.46
N VAL A 39 -7.67 0.28 -3.28
CA VAL A 39 -8.63 1.38 -3.24
C VAL A 39 -8.50 2.20 -4.52
N LEU A 40 -9.50 2.12 -5.38
CA LEU A 40 -9.65 2.93 -6.59
C LEU A 40 -10.64 4.08 -6.36
N GLY A 41 -10.47 5.17 -7.09
CA GLY A 41 -11.41 6.29 -7.08
C GLY A 41 -10.84 7.52 -7.78
N PRO A 42 -11.68 8.53 -8.08
CA PRO A 42 -11.26 9.76 -8.75
C PRO A 42 -10.13 10.48 -8.00
N SER A 43 -9.34 11.27 -8.73
CA SER A 43 -8.33 12.13 -8.09
C SER A 43 -8.98 13.09 -7.09
N GLY A 44 -8.36 13.25 -5.94
CA GLY A 44 -8.84 14.15 -4.89
C GLY A 44 -10.05 13.64 -4.10
N CYS A 45 -10.57 12.42 -4.31
CA CYS A 45 -11.71 11.93 -3.54
C CYS A 45 -11.40 11.62 -2.06
N GLY A 46 -10.12 11.51 -1.67
CA GLY A 46 -9.75 11.29 -0.27
C GLY A 46 -9.02 10.00 0.04
N LYS A 47 -8.61 9.22 -0.98
CA LYS A 47 -7.88 7.96 -0.81
C LYS A 47 -6.64 8.07 0.08
N THR A 48 -5.76 9.02 -0.22
CA THR A 48 -4.56 9.32 0.59
C THR A 48 -4.91 9.69 2.03
N THR A 49 -5.99 10.45 2.24
CA THR A 49 -6.45 10.81 3.58
C THR A 49 -6.94 9.58 4.35
N LEU A 50 -7.69 8.69 3.69
CA LEU A 50 -8.13 7.43 4.28
C LEU A 50 -6.94 6.54 4.66
N LEU A 51 -5.95 6.40 3.77
CA LEU A 51 -4.74 5.61 4.04
C LEU A 51 -3.93 6.19 5.21
N ARG A 52 -3.79 7.52 5.27
CA ARG A 52 -3.14 8.21 6.40
C ARG A 52 -3.91 8.05 7.71
N ALA A 53 -5.23 7.99 7.66
CA ALA A 53 -6.05 7.68 8.83
C ALA A 53 -5.83 6.23 9.28
N MET A 54 -5.77 5.26 8.36
CA MET A 54 -5.45 3.87 8.68
C MET A 54 -4.06 3.71 9.33
N HIS A 55 -3.11 4.56 8.94
CA HIS A 55 -1.77 4.58 9.56
C HIS A 55 -1.74 5.29 10.92
N GLY A 56 -2.74 6.11 11.25
CA GLY A 56 -2.77 6.94 12.46
C GLY A 56 -2.06 8.29 12.34
N LEU A 57 -1.83 8.77 11.10
CA LEU A 57 -1.26 10.10 10.82
C LEU A 57 -2.32 11.19 10.75
N VAL A 58 -3.57 10.83 10.52
CA VAL A 58 -4.72 11.74 10.46
C VAL A 58 -5.81 11.18 11.35
N GLY A 59 -6.29 11.98 12.31
CA GLY A 59 -7.43 11.62 13.15
C GLY A 59 -8.75 11.70 12.37
N LEU A 60 -9.70 10.83 12.69
CA LEU A 60 -11.07 10.90 12.21
C LEU A 60 -11.86 11.94 13.01
N ASP A 61 -12.94 12.47 12.42
CA ASP A 61 -13.91 13.30 13.12
C ASP A 61 -15.04 12.44 13.71
N GLU A 62 -15.42 11.36 12.99
CA GLU A 62 -16.39 10.36 13.46
C GLU A 62 -15.92 8.95 13.08
N GLY A 63 -16.45 7.96 13.79
CA GLY A 63 -16.10 6.56 13.60
C GLY A 63 -14.76 6.20 14.21
N ARG A 64 -14.21 5.05 13.81
CA ARG A 64 -12.91 4.57 14.30
C ARG A 64 -12.22 3.65 13.29
N ILE A 65 -10.92 3.52 13.45
CA ILE A 65 -10.11 2.51 12.75
C ILE A 65 -9.52 1.59 13.80
N VAL A 66 -9.62 0.30 13.58
CA VAL A 66 -9.14 -0.75 14.46
C VAL A 66 -8.12 -1.60 13.72
N VAL A 67 -6.99 -1.84 14.33
CA VAL A 67 -5.92 -2.75 13.84
C VAL A 67 -5.61 -3.74 14.94
N ASP A 68 -5.68 -5.03 14.62
CA ASP A 68 -5.46 -6.12 15.58
C ASP A 68 -6.29 -5.94 16.88
N GLY A 69 -7.58 -5.59 16.75
CA GLY A 69 -8.51 -5.37 17.85
C GLY A 69 -8.29 -4.08 18.65
N SER A 70 -7.33 -3.23 18.28
CA SER A 70 -7.02 -1.99 18.99
C SER A 70 -7.26 -0.76 18.15
N VAL A 71 -7.90 0.27 18.71
CA VAL A 71 -8.17 1.54 18.01
C VAL A 71 -6.85 2.24 17.64
N VAL A 72 -6.78 2.73 16.40
CA VAL A 72 -5.63 3.47 15.87
C VAL A 72 -5.75 4.95 16.24
N LEU A 73 -4.93 5.41 17.17
CA LEU A 73 -4.84 6.82 17.56
C LEU A 73 -3.53 7.47 17.15
N ARG A 74 -2.53 6.66 16.78
CA ARG A 74 -1.19 7.09 16.38
C ARG A 74 -0.52 6.01 15.53
N PRO A 75 0.57 6.30 14.80
CA PRO A 75 1.34 5.30 14.07
C PRO A 75 1.80 4.14 14.94
N ARG A 76 1.80 2.94 14.38
CA ARG A 76 2.16 1.67 15.06
C ARG A 76 3.35 1.05 14.36
N SER A 77 4.23 0.37 15.10
CA SER A 77 5.44 -0.24 14.58
C SER A 77 5.20 -1.43 13.63
N ASN A 78 4.04 -2.09 13.76
CA ASN A 78 3.66 -3.20 12.90
C ASN A 78 2.90 -2.79 11.63
N VAL A 79 2.72 -1.48 11.39
CA VAL A 79 2.10 -0.91 10.20
C VAL A 79 3.13 -0.02 9.50
N ALA A 80 3.51 -0.37 8.27
CA ALA A 80 4.40 0.47 7.47
C ALA A 80 3.64 1.17 6.35
N MET A 81 4.12 2.35 5.96
CA MET A 81 3.52 3.13 4.87
C MET A 81 4.57 3.52 3.83
N VAL A 82 4.24 3.28 2.55
CA VAL A 82 4.93 3.83 1.39
C VAL A 82 4.17 5.06 0.94
N PHE A 83 4.83 6.22 0.96
CA PHE A 83 4.23 7.50 0.60
C PHE A 83 4.38 7.79 -0.90
N GLN A 84 3.44 8.51 -1.48
CA GLN A 84 3.47 8.96 -2.86
C GLN A 84 4.73 9.80 -3.17
N HIS A 85 5.13 10.69 -2.26
CA HIS A 85 6.39 11.41 -2.29
C HIS A 85 7.36 10.70 -1.36
N PHE A 86 8.15 9.84 -1.83
CA PHE A 86 9.08 8.88 -1.20
C PHE A 86 9.50 9.15 0.26
N GLY A 87 9.43 10.40 0.73
CA GLY A 87 9.76 10.81 2.10
C GLY A 87 11.17 10.38 2.52
N LEU A 88 12.11 10.35 1.58
CA LEU A 88 13.49 10.02 1.88
C LEU A 88 14.17 11.15 2.62
N MET A 89 15.04 10.80 3.55
CA MET A 89 15.91 11.74 4.22
C MET A 89 17.06 12.11 3.28
N PRO A 90 17.14 13.36 2.75
CA PRO A 90 18.09 13.71 1.71
C PRO A 90 19.56 13.67 2.17
N TRP A 91 19.79 13.74 3.48
CA TRP A 91 21.12 13.65 4.11
C TRP A 91 21.53 12.22 4.49
N LYS A 92 20.70 11.21 4.24
CA LYS A 92 21.00 9.81 4.50
C LYS A 92 21.23 9.06 3.18
N SER A 93 22.18 8.13 3.17
CA SER A 93 22.40 7.21 2.05
C SER A 93 21.20 6.26 1.86
N VAL A 94 21.20 5.48 0.79
CA VAL A 94 20.20 4.40 0.55
C VAL A 94 20.12 3.48 1.76
N THR A 95 21.25 2.88 2.18
CA THR A 95 21.26 1.98 3.34
C THR A 95 20.78 2.65 4.61
N ALA A 96 21.19 3.89 4.87
CA ALA A 96 20.77 4.63 6.06
C ALA A 96 19.29 5.03 6.01
N ASN A 97 18.71 5.26 4.85
CA ASN A 97 17.27 5.45 4.69
C ASN A 97 16.49 4.16 4.99
N VAL A 98 16.95 3.02 4.46
CA VAL A 98 16.30 1.72 4.70
C VAL A 98 16.44 1.28 6.16
N ALA A 99 17.61 1.50 6.78
CA ALA A 99 17.89 1.15 8.18
C ALA A 99 17.07 1.97 9.19
N TYR A 100 16.65 3.17 8.83
CA TYR A 100 16.17 4.18 9.78
C TYR A 100 15.04 3.70 10.70
N GLY A 101 14.03 3.03 10.12
CA GLY A 101 12.91 2.50 10.90
C GLY A 101 13.35 1.39 11.87
N LEU A 102 14.29 0.54 11.44
CA LEU A 102 14.83 -0.54 12.26
C LEU A 102 15.68 0.01 13.42
N GLU A 103 16.45 1.07 13.17
CA GLU A 103 17.23 1.78 14.21
C GLU A 103 16.30 2.35 15.29
N LEU A 104 15.20 3.00 14.88
CA LEU A 104 14.20 3.55 15.80
C LEU A 104 13.47 2.46 16.59
N ALA A 105 13.27 1.29 15.99
CA ALA A 105 12.66 0.13 16.64
C ALA A 105 13.63 -0.60 17.58
N GLY A 106 14.90 -0.19 17.67
CA GLY A 106 15.91 -0.80 18.53
C GLY A 106 16.36 -2.20 18.08
N VAL A 107 16.24 -2.51 16.77
CA VAL A 107 16.68 -3.78 16.20
C VAL A 107 18.20 -3.91 16.30
N ALA A 108 18.71 -5.11 16.56
CA ALA A 108 20.14 -5.37 16.68
C ALA A 108 20.91 -5.02 15.41
N ARG A 109 22.11 -4.45 15.53
CA ARG A 109 22.92 -3.98 14.39
C ARG A 109 23.15 -5.03 13.33
N GLN A 110 23.41 -6.27 13.72
CA GLN A 110 23.63 -7.37 12.78
C GLN A 110 22.36 -7.65 11.96
N GLU A 111 21.22 -7.71 12.61
CA GLU A 111 19.92 -7.93 11.96
C GLU A 111 19.56 -6.77 11.02
N ILE A 112 19.84 -5.52 11.41
CA ILE A 112 19.69 -4.35 10.54
C ILE A 112 20.51 -4.53 9.26
N ALA A 113 21.79 -4.89 9.38
CA ALA A 113 22.67 -5.08 8.23
C ALA A 113 22.15 -6.16 7.28
N GLU A 114 21.70 -7.30 7.82
CA GLU A 114 21.14 -8.40 7.03
C GLU A 114 19.84 -8.00 6.32
N ARG A 115 18.90 -7.36 7.01
CA ARG A 115 17.64 -6.91 6.43
C ARG A 115 17.87 -5.82 5.38
N VAL A 116 18.68 -4.82 5.67
CA VAL A 116 19.00 -3.73 4.72
C VAL A 116 19.61 -4.29 3.44
N THR A 117 20.60 -5.18 3.53
CA THR A 117 21.20 -5.82 2.36
C THR A 117 20.16 -6.55 1.53
N ARG A 118 19.35 -7.40 2.18
CA ARG A 118 18.28 -8.17 1.51
C ARG A 118 17.31 -7.26 0.75
N TYR A 119 16.78 -6.23 1.41
CA TYR A 119 15.75 -5.39 0.80
C TYR A 119 16.31 -4.39 -0.22
N VAL A 120 17.56 -3.95 -0.10
CA VAL A 120 18.25 -3.15 -1.12
C VAL A 120 18.51 -3.99 -2.38
N GLU A 121 18.94 -5.24 -2.23
CA GLU A 121 19.09 -6.17 -3.36
C GLU A 121 17.74 -6.50 -4.00
N LEU A 122 16.72 -6.77 -3.19
CA LEU A 122 15.37 -7.11 -3.64
C LEU A 122 14.76 -6.03 -4.56
N VAL A 123 14.97 -4.76 -4.24
CA VAL A 123 14.47 -3.66 -5.08
C VAL A 123 15.45 -3.24 -6.20
N GLY A 124 16.46 -4.06 -6.48
CA GLY A 124 17.42 -3.81 -7.57
C GLY A 124 18.30 -2.58 -7.37
N LEU A 125 18.65 -2.24 -6.13
CA LEU A 125 19.52 -1.11 -5.78
C LEU A 125 20.94 -1.54 -5.35
N LYS A 126 21.34 -2.78 -5.67
CA LYS A 126 22.72 -3.26 -5.46
C LYS A 126 23.71 -2.37 -6.20
N GLY A 127 24.76 -1.92 -5.50
CA GLY A 127 25.77 -0.98 -5.99
C GLY A 127 25.42 0.49 -5.71
N PHE A 128 24.23 0.81 -5.21
CA PHE A 128 23.80 2.17 -4.86
C PHE A 128 23.68 2.39 -3.34
N GLU A 129 24.18 1.48 -2.53
CA GLU A 129 24.02 1.46 -1.07
C GLU A 129 24.48 2.77 -0.41
N ARG A 130 25.54 3.38 -0.94
CA ARG A 130 26.15 4.62 -0.43
C ARG A 130 25.62 5.88 -1.11
N SER A 131 24.81 5.75 -2.15
CA SER A 131 24.25 6.89 -2.88
C SER A 131 23.24 7.65 -2.04
N TYR A 132 23.13 8.95 -2.29
CA TYR A 132 22.17 9.84 -1.64
C TYR A 132 20.96 10.10 -2.54
N PRO A 133 19.78 10.43 -1.98
CA PRO A 133 18.56 10.64 -2.78
C PRO A 133 18.72 11.57 -3.97
N HIS A 134 19.47 12.67 -3.84
CA HIS A 134 19.68 13.64 -4.92
C HIS A 134 20.49 13.10 -6.11
N THR A 135 21.20 11.99 -5.95
CA THR A 135 21.96 11.33 -7.03
C THR A 135 21.16 10.21 -7.72
N LEU A 136 19.96 9.92 -7.22
CA LEU A 136 19.12 8.84 -7.70
C LEU A 136 17.99 9.35 -8.62
N SER A 137 17.62 8.55 -9.62
CA SER A 137 16.40 8.82 -10.40
C SER A 137 15.14 8.72 -9.51
N GLY A 138 14.03 9.33 -9.94
CA GLY A 138 12.75 9.24 -9.21
C GLY A 138 12.31 7.80 -8.96
N GLY A 139 12.48 6.91 -9.94
CA GLY A 139 12.19 5.48 -9.77
C GLY A 139 13.12 4.79 -8.77
N MET A 140 14.40 5.15 -8.72
CA MET A 140 15.33 4.64 -7.70
C MET A 140 14.95 5.13 -6.30
N GLN A 141 14.57 6.41 -6.16
CA GLN A 141 14.09 6.96 -4.89
C GLN A 141 12.84 6.22 -4.39
N GLN A 142 11.93 5.90 -5.30
CA GLN A 142 10.72 5.12 -4.98
C GLN A 142 11.07 3.73 -4.46
N ARG A 143 12.02 3.04 -5.11
CA ARG A 143 12.53 1.75 -4.66
C ARG A 143 13.19 1.81 -3.28
N VAL A 144 13.90 2.88 -2.95
CA VAL A 144 14.41 3.10 -1.58
C VAL A 144 13.28 3.23 -0.58
N GLY A 145 12.22 3.98 -0.90
CA GLY A 145 11.02 4.10 -0.07
C GLY A 145 10.32 2.77 0.17
N LEU A 146 10.20 1.94 -0.88
CA LEU A 146 9.65 0.60 -0.78
C LEU A 146 10.54 -0.32 0.07
N ALA A 147 11.85 -0.36 -0.17
CA ALA A 147 12.80 -1.13 0.63
C ALA A 147 12.76 -0.76 2.12
N ARG A 148 12.66 0.55 2.43
CA ARG A 148 12.53 1.02 3.82
C ARG A 148 11.27 0.49 4.51
N ALA A 149 10.14 0.49 3.82
CA ALA A 149 8.89 -0.02 4.37
C ALA A 149 8.94 -1.55 4.55
N LEU A 150 9.43 -2.28 3.55
CA LEU A 150 9.54 -3.73 3.56
C LEU A 150 10.57 -4.24 4.60
N ALA A 151 11.67 -3.51 4.83
CA ALA A 151 12.70 -3.89 5.80
C ALA A 151 12.16 -3.95 7.24
N MET A 152 11.11 -3.18 7.54
CA MET A 152 10.40 -3.26 8.83
C MET A 152 9.68 -4.60 9.01
N GLU A 153 9.48 -5.38 7.96
CA GLU A 153 8.70 -6.63 7.94
C GLU A 153 7.33 -6.44 8.65
N PRO A 154 6.53 -5.46 8.21
CA PRO A 154 5.30 -5.08 8.88
C PRO A 154 4.24 -6.18 8.73
N ASP A 155 3.28 -6.19 9.67
CA ASP A 155 2.08 -7.02 9.54
C ASP A 155 1.08 -6.42 8.55
N ILE A 156 1.05 -5.09 8.47
CA ILE A 156 0.20 -4.34 7.50
C ILE A 156 1.09 -3.38 6.69
N LEU A 157 0.97 -3.47 5.37
CA LEU A 157 1.63 -2.58 4.43
C LEU A 157 0.60 -1.66 3.75
N LEU A 158 0.73 -0.36 3.99
CA LEU A 158 -0.09 0.68 3.35
C LEU A 158 0.72 1.34 2.24
N MET A 159 0.15 1.51 1.04
CA MET A 159 0.88 2.10 -0.08
C MET A 159 0.04 3.13 -0.82
N ASP A 160 0.58 4.34 -0.97
CA ASP A 160 -0.05 5.46 -1.66
C ASP A 160 0.60 5.65 -3.03
N GLU A 161 -0.03 5.16 -4.09
CA GLU A 161 0.44 5.20 -5.49
C GLU A 161 1.89 4.72 -5.66
N PRO A 162 2.22 3.48 -5.21
CA PRO A 162 3.60 3.02 -5.05
C PRO A 162 4.40 2.89 -6.36
N PHE A 163 3.74 2.95 -7.52
CA PHE A 163 4.38 2.78 -8.83
C PHE A 163 4.14 3.96 -9.78
N GLY A 164 3.54 5.05 -9.31
CA GLY A 164 3.07 6.16 -10.15
C GLY A 164 4.17 6.89 -10.94
N SER A 165 5.39 6.98 -10.40
CA SER A 165 6.52 7.69 -11.03
C SER A 165 7.47 6.79 -11.82
N LEU A 166 7.14 5.49 -11.97
CA LEU A 166 7.99 4.52 -12.66
C LEU A 166 7.67 4.45 -14.17
N ASP A 167 8.69 4.21 -14.98
CA ASP A 167 8.51 3.77 -16.34
C ASP A 167 7.84 2.38 -16.40
N ALA A 168 7.25 2.01 -17.53
CA ALA A 168 6.43 0.81 -17.66
C ALA A 168 7.20 -0.49 -17.32
N GLN A 169 8.45 -0.62 -17.79
CA GLN A 169 9.25 -1.83 -17.59
C GLN A 169 9.66 -1.98 -16.11
N THR A 170 10.15 -0.91 -15.50
CA THR A 170 10.53 -0.89 -14.07
C THR A 170 9.30 -1.15 -13.19
N ARG A 171 8.14 -0.60 -13.56
CA ARG A 171 6.87 -0.81 -12.84
C ARG A 171 6.48 -2.28 -12.83
N GLU A 172 6.46 -2.95 -13.98
CA GLU A 172 6.10 -4.36 -14.09
C GLU A 172 7.04 -5.25 -13.26
N ILE A 173 8.36 -5.03 -13.35
CA ILE A 173 9.35 -5.76 -12.56
C ILE A 173 9.07 -5.63 -11.05
N LEU A 174 8.85 -4.40 -10.56
CA LEU A 174 8.60 -4.18 -9.13
C LEU A 174 7.24 -4.70 -8.66
N GLN A 175 6.24 -4.70 -9.54
CA GLN A 175 4.93 -5.31 -9.24
C GLN A 175 5.07 -6.83 -9.11
N ASP A 176 5.80 -7.48 -9.99
CA ASP A 176 6.05 -8.92 -9.91
C ASP A 176 6.91 -9.29 -8.69
N GLU A 177 7.91 -8.49 -8.34
CA GLU A 177 8.68 -8.65 -7.10
C GLU A 177 7.79 -8.51 -5.86
N LEU A 178 6.91 -7.50 -5.81
CA LEU A 178 5.97 -7.33 -4.71
C LEU A 178 4.98 -8.50 -4.63
N LEU A 179 4.44 -8.95 -5.77
CA LEU A 179 3.58 -10.14 -5.84
C LEU A 179 4.29 -11.36 -5.30
N SER A 180 5.55 -11.58 -5.67
CA SER A 180 6.36 -12.68 -5.14
C SER A 180 6.48 -12.62 -3.62
N ILE A 181 6.75 -11.44 -3.04
CA ILE A 181 6.82 -11.24 -1.59
C ILE A 181 5.48 -11.56 -0.90
N LEU A 182 4.37 -11.09 -1.48
CA LEU A 182 3.03 -11.28 -0.92
C LEU A 182 2.52 -12.72 -1.06
N GLN A 183 3.01 -13.48 -2.03
CA GLN A 183 2.55 -14.84 -2.33
C GLN A 183 3.41 -15.92 -1.69
N THR A 184 4.64 -15.60 -1.29
CA THR A 184 5.58 -16.59 -0.77
C THR A 184 5.48 -16.67 0.75
N THR A 185 4.80 -17.69 1.24
CA THR A 185 4.88 -18.11 2.64
C THR A 185 6.30 -18.62 2.92
N GLY A 186 7.04 -17.96 3.80
CA GLY A 186 8.32 -18.47 4.28
C GLY A 186 9.58 -17.69 3.88
N VAL A 187 9.53 -16.72 2.98
CA VAL A 187 10.69 -15.87 2.63
C VAL A 187 11.14 -14.99 3.81
N ARG A 188 10.29 -14.82 4.81
CA ARG A 188 10.54 -14.01 6.01
C ARG A 188 10.81 -14.85 7.26
N GLY A 189 11.62 -15.89 7.16
CA GLY A 189 11.89 -16.74 8.36
C GLY A 189 10.64 -17.39 8.96
N GLY A 190 9.65 -17.73 8.12
CA GLY A 190 8.41 -18.39 8.54
C GLY A 190 7.23 -17.44 8.84
N ARG A 191 7.37 -16.13 8.65
CA ARG A 191 6.25 -15.19 8.82
C ARG A 191 5.28 -15.23 7.64
N ALA A 192 3.99 -15.10 7.93
CA ALA A 192 2.93 -14.98 6.95
C ALA A 192 3.11 -13.70 6.09
N PRO A 193 2.58 -13.67 4.85
CA PRO A 193 2.53 -12.46 4.03
C PRO A 193 1.86 -11.31 4.78
N ALA A 194 2.30 -10.07 4.54
CA ALA A 194 1.65 -8.90 5.11
C ALA A 194 0.26 -8.70 4.53
N THR A 195 -0.67 -8.24 5.34
CA THR A 195 -1.93 -7.65 4.88
C THR A 195 -1.62 -6.35 4.16
N MET A 196 -2.22 -6.11 2.99
CA MET A 196 -1.90 -4.95 2.18
C MET A 196 -3.13 -4.11 1.87
N VAL A 197 -3.01 -2.79 2.04
CA VAL A 197 -3.96 -1.82 1.47
C VAL A 197 -3.19 -0.85 0.61
N PHE A 198 -3.56 -0.73 -0.66
CA PHE A 198 -2.87 0.18 -1.56
C PHE A 198 -3.84 1.01 -2.39
N ILE A 199 -3.38 2.20 -2.73
CA ILE A 199 -4.07 3.14 -3.60
C ILE A 199 -3.34 3.15 -4.93
N THR A 200 -4.10 3.11 -6.01
CA THR A 200 -3.60 3.37 -7.36
C THR A 200 -4.68 4.04 -8.20
N HIS A 201 -4.27 4.63 -9.31
CA HIS A 201 -5.17 5.08 -10.36
C HIS A 201 -5.17 4.13 -11.58
N SER A 202 -4.31 3.10 -11.58
CA SER A 202 -4.27 2.07 -12.61
C SER A 202 -5.19 0.90 -12.25
N ILE A 203 -6.14 0.62 -13.13
CA ILE A 203 -7.04 -0.53 -12.99
C ILE A 203 -6.26 -1.83 -13.12
N GLU A 204 -5.28 -1.87 -14.01
CA GLU A 204 -4.41 -3.03 -14.24
C GLU A 204 -3.64 -3.39 -12.97
N GLU A 205 -3.05 -2.39 -12.28
CA GLU A 205 -2.39 -2.60 -10.99
C GLU A 205 -3.37 -3.14 -9.94
N ALA A 206 -4.57 -2.56 -9.88
CA ALA A 206 -5.59 -2.97 -8.93
C ALA A 206 -5.97 -4.44 -9.12
N ILE A 207 -6.10 -4.91 -10.36
CA ILE A 207 -6.43 -6.31 -10.68
C ILE A 207 -5.21 -7.22 -10.45
N ALA A 208 -4.00 -6.76 -10.78
CA ALA A 208 -2.80 -7.59 -10.63
C ALA A 208 -2.47 -7.85 -9.15
N LEU A 209 -2.49 -6.82 -8.33
CA LEU A 209 -2.02 -6.87 -6.94
C LEU A 209 -3.13 -7.16 -5.92
N GLY A 210 -4.38 -6.73 -6.20
CA GLY A 210 -5.49 -6.84 -5.26
C GLY A 210 -6.14 -8.22 -5.26
N ASP A 211 -6.59 -8.69 -4.10
CA ASP A 211 -7.57 -9.77 -3.98
C ASP A 211 -8.98 -9.20 -4.01
N ARG A 212 -9.10 -7.92 -3.64
CA ARG A 212 -10.34 -7.16 -3.65
C ARG A 212 -10.07 -5.71 -4.03
N ILE A 213 -10.98 -5.14 -4.83
CA ILE A 213 -10.93 -3.75 -5.28
C ILE A 213 -12.11 -3.00 -4.67
N VAL A 214 -11.84 -1.95 -3.92
CA VAL A 214 -12.83 -1.04 -3.35
C VAL A 214 -12.87 0.22 -4.19
N VAL A 215 -13.99 0.48 -4.84
CA VAL A 215 -14.17 1.65 -5.70
C VAL A 215 -14.88 2.76 -4.92
N LEU A 216 -14.22 3.90 -4.78
CA LEU A 216 -14.77 5.08 -4.11
C LEU A 216 -15.45 6.03 -5.07
N SER A 217 -16.48 6.74 -4.59
CA SER A 217 -17.12 7.84 -5.30
C SER A 217 -16.24 9.10 -5.31
N ALA A 218 -16.65 10.12 -6.04
CA ALA A 218 -16.17 11.48 -5.84
C ALA A 218 -16.52 11.98 -4.43
N ARG A 219 -15.95 13.12 -4.04
CA ARG A 219 -16.12 13.74 -2.71
C ARG A 219 -17.55 14.19 -2.44
N PRO A 220 -18.10 13.96 -1.24
CA PRO A 220 -17.55 13.14 -0.15
C PRO A 220 -17.50 11.66 -0.54
N ALA A 221 -16.32 11.03 -0.36
CA ALA A 221 -16.10 9.68 -0.80
C ALA A 221 -16.95 8.68 0.02
N ARG A 222 -17.57 7.76 -0.70
CA ARG A 222 -18.26 6.58 -0.18
C ARG A 222 -17.85 5.36 -0.99
N ILE A 223 -17.97 4.18 -0.42
CA ILE A 223 -17.75 2.95 -1.19
C ILE A 223 -18.93 2.78 -2.15
N ARG A 224 -18.65 2.77 -3.45
CA ARG A 224 -19.61 2.48 -4.51
C ARG A 224 -19.83 0.98 -4.66
N GLU A 225 -18.72 0.28 -4.75
CA GLU A 225 -18.72 -1.16 -4.97
C GLU A 225 -17.42 -1.78 -4.45
N THR A 226 -17.53 -3.03 -4.03
CA THR A 226 -16.40 -3.89 -3.70
C THR A 226 -16.39 -5.06 -4.66
N ILE A 227 -15.28 -5.22 -5.40
CA ILE A 227 -15.10 -6.22 -6.46
C ILE A 227 -14.08 -7.24 -5.97
N SER A 228 -14.45 -8.53 -5.96
CA SER A 228 -13.49 -9.62 -5.72
C SER A 228 -12.70 -9.90 -7.00
N VAL A 229 -11.39 -10.04 -6.87
CA VAL A 229 -10.50 -10.45 -7.96
C VAL A 229 -10.31 -11.95 -7.87
N ASP A 230 -11.11 -12.68 -8.63
CA ASP A 230 -11.18 -14.15 -8.65
C ASP A 230 -10.16 -14.79 -9.63
N ILE A 231 -8.97 -14.17 -9.73
CA ILE A 231 -7.82 -14.70 -10.45
C ILE A 231 -6.93 -15.46 -9.45
N PRO A 232 -6.60 -16.76 -9.71
CA PRO A 232 -5.86 -17.55 -8.75
C PRO A 232 -4.44 -17.04 -8.47
N ARG A 233 -3.93 -17.27 -7.28
CA ARG A 233 -2.51 -17.13 -6.93
C ARG A 233 -1.80 -18.49 -7.09
N PRO A 234 -0.48 -18.56 -7.40
CA PRO A 234 0.39 -17.40 -7.63
C PRO A 234 0.13 -16.75 -8.99
N ARG A 235 0.29 -15.43 -9.05
CA ARG A 235 0.10 -14.64 -10.27
C ARG A 235 1.27 -13.68 -10.52
N THR A 236 1.47 -13.33 -11.80
CA THR A 236 2.35 -12.26 -12.27
C THR A 236 1.50 -11.25 -13.02
N VAL A 237 2.03 -10.05 -13.26
CA VAL A 237 1.33 -9.04 -14.06
C VAL A 237 0.93 -9.61 -15.42
N ALA A 238 1.87 -10.28 -16.11
CA ALA A 238 1.62 -10.89 -17.42
C ALA A 238 0.53 -11.97 -17.36
N SER A 239 0.54 -12.85 -16.35
CA SER A 239 -0.47 -13.91 -16.20
C SER A 239 -1.87 -13.35 -15.92
N VAL A 240 -1.95 -12.24 -15.19
CA VAL A 240 -3.22 -11.56 -14.90
C VAL A 240 -3.80 -10.92 -16.15
N VAL A 241 -2.98 -10.21 -16.93
CA VAL A 241 -3.42 -9.57 -18.18
C VAL A 241 -3.89 -10.60 -19.21
N ALA A 242 -3.27 -11.77 -19.26
CA ALA A 242 -3.66 -12.87 -20.14
C ALA A 242 -4.91 -13.64 -19.64
N HIS A 243 -5.36 -13.42 -18.41
CA HIS A 243 -6.48 -14.17 -17.83
C HIS A 243 -7.83 -13.72 -18.39
N PRO A 244 -8.77 -14.63 -18.77
CA PRO A 244 -10.05 -14.28 -19.36
C PRO A 244 -10.90 -13.29 -18.52
N ARG A 245 -10.83 -13.40 -17.19
CA ARG A 245 -11.53 -12.50 -16.25
C ARG A 245 -10.98 -11.06 -16.22
N PHE A 246 -9.76 -10.84 -16.71
CA PHE A 246 -9.13 -9.52 -16.68
C PHE A 246 -9.95 -8.45 -17.39
N VAL A 247 -10.42 -8.73 -18.60
CA VAL A 247 -11.21 -7.77 -19.41
C VAL A 247 -12.51 -7.41 -18.70
N GLU A 248 -13.22 -8.40 -18.14
CA GLU A 248 -14.48 -8.16 -17.41
C GLU A 248 -14.26 -7.30 -16.16
N LEU A 249 -13.24 -7.62 -15.36
CA LEU A 249 -12.89 -6.85 -14.16
C LEU A 249 -12.49 -5.42 -14.52
N ARG A 250 -11.66 -5.25 -15.55
CA ARG A 250 -11.24 -3.94 -16.05
C ARG A 250 -12.45 -3.10 -16.49
N ASP A 251 -13.33 -3.66 -17.29
CA ASP A 251 -14.50 -2.95 -17.82
C ASP A 251 -15.49 -2.59 -16.70
N ARG A 252 -15.63 -3.45 -15.68
CA ARG A 252 -16.42 -3.16 -14.48
C ARG A 252 -15.83 -1.99 -13.70
N CYS A 253 -14.52 -2.00 -13.43
CA CYS A 253 -13.84 -0.88 -12.78
C CYS A 253 -13.98 0.43 -13.58
N TRP A 254 -13.82 0.37 -14.91
CA TRP A 254 -13.99 1.54 -15.79
C TRP A 254 -15.39 2.14 -15.72
N ARG A 255 -16.43 1.34 -15.74
CA ARG A 255 -17.81 1.82 -15.62
C ARG A 255 -18.01 2.57 -14.31
N LEU A 256 -17.61 1.98 -13.19
CA LEU A 256 -17.74 2.58 -11.86
C LEU A 256 -16.97 3.89 -11.70
N LEU A 257 -15.79 4.01 -12.33
CA LEU A 257 -14.99 5.24 -12.27
C LEU A 257 -15.56 6.36 -13.17
N ARG A 258 -16.25 6.01 -14.26
CA ARG A 258 -16.84 6.98 -15.20
C ARG A 258 -18.20 7.50 -14.76
N GLU A 259 -18.96 6.70 -14.04
CA GLU A 259 -20.24 7.13 -13.49
C GLU A 259 -20.01 8.31 -12.54
N ARG A 260 -20.20 9.54 -13.04
CA ARG A 260 -20.28 10.73 -12.18
C ARG A 260 -21.50 10.54 -11.29
N THR A 261 -21.34 10.74 -9.98
CA THR A 261 -22.48 10.87 -9.06
C THR A 261 -23.39 11.97 -9.62
N ALA A 262 -24.59 11.59 -10.05
CA ALA A 262 -25.63 12.55 -10.39
C ALA A 262 -26.03 13.34 -9.14
#